data_f2177ae3e71c6e460b24420898645d27
#
_entry.id   f2177ae3e71c6e460b24420898645d27
#
_cell.length_a   1.000
_cell.length_b   1.000
_cell.length_c   1.000
_cell.angle_alpha   90.00
_cell.angle_beta   90.00
_cell.angle_gamma   90.00
#
_symmetry.space_group_name_H-M   'P 1'
#
loop_
_entity.id
_entity.type
_entity.pdbx_description
1 polymer ?
#
loop_
_entity_poly.entity_id
_entity_poly.type
_entity_poly.pdbx_seq_one_letter_code
_entity_poly.pdbx_strand_id
1 'polypeptide(L)'
;MKVVIVGGVAGGASAAARIRRLDESAEIIVFEKTGYISYANCGLPYYIGDVITDSGDLTLQTPESFWKRFRISVKVNHEVTNIDVTQKTVKVKNLLTGTEWEETYDKLLLSPGAKPVRPNLPGIDSEKIFSLRTVEDTFRIHDYLEKTKAQNAVVVGGGYIGIEVAENLKEKGLNVTIVQRPNQLMNTLDYDMASFVHSKLRAKGITLRLNSNVTSFRQDGECIVTLLEDNSEIAADMVLLAIGVAPENSLAKQAGLKLGVKGSIVVNDRMETSVQDIYAVGDAIQVKHFVTEEDTVIALAGPANKQGRIAADNICGGDSHYQGSMGSSIIKIFDMTVAGTGLTEKVAKSMGIDCESVVLSPASHAGYYPGAKVMTMKVVFEKDTWKLLGAQIVGTEGVDKRLDVLATAMHAGMKANMLKDLDLAYAPPFSSAKDPVNMAGFMIENIRNGFVKQYHWDEIAGLPRDGSVTLLDTRTAYEYKSGHIDGYINIPVDDLRERMNEIDDSKPVYVICQSGLRSYIACRILTQNGFDCYNFSGGYRFYASVIKEKEMSEYTYPCGMEK
;
A
#
# COMPACT_ATOMS: atom_id res chain seq x y z
N MET A 1 -34.13 2.85 21.15
CA MET A 1 -32.79 3.49 21.17
C MET A 1 -32.65 4.35 19.92
N LYS A 2 -32.19 5.60 20.09
CA LYS A 2 -31.90 6.51 18.96
C LYS A 2 -30.39 6.58 18.70
N VAL A 3 -29.98 6.24 17.50
CA VAL A 3 -28.59 6.23 17.09
C VAL A 3 -28.38 7.26 15.99
N VAL A 4 -27.47 8.22 16.25
CA VAL A 4 -27.02 9.19 15.25
C VAL A 4 -25.65 8.77 14.73
N ILE A 5 -25.47 8.80 13.42
CA ILE A 5 -24.23 8.44 12.74
C ILE A 5 -23.76 9.62 11.88
N VAL A 6 -22.51 10.04 12.07
CA VAL A 6 -21.88 11.12 11.31
C VAL A 6 -20.94 10.50 10.27
N GLY A 7 -21.29 10.63 8.99
CA GLY A 7 -20.59 10.03 7.85
C GLY A 7 -21.22 8.71 7.40
N GLY A 8 -21.62 8.66 6.14
CA GLY A 8 -22.42 7.60 5.54
C GLY A 8 -21.70 6.67 4.57
N VAL A 9 -20.34 6.54 4.66
CA VAL A 9 -19.58 5.67 3.76
C VAL A 9 -19.18 4.37 4.46
N ALA A 10 -18.00 3.84 4.31
CA ALA A 10 -17.59 2.49 4.71
C ALA A 10 -17.98 2.11 6.15
N GLY A 11 -17.43 2.80 7.15
CA GLY A 11 -17.69 2.49 8.56
C GLY A 11 -19.12 2.80 9.00
N GLY A 12 -19.60 4.01 8.70
CA GLY A 12 -20.93 4.47 9.12
C GLY A 12 -22.07 3.71 8.47
N ALA A 13 -22.02 3.49 7.15
CA ALA A 13 -23.04 2.73 6.43
C ALA A 13 -23.09 1.26 6.90
N SER A 14 -21.92 0.64 7.13
CA SER A 14 -21.81 -0.73 7.64
C SER A 14 -22.39 -0.84 9.05
N ALA A 15 -22.08 0.13 9.91
CA ALA A 15 -22.62 0.18 11.26
C ALA A 15 -24.14 0.37 11.26
N ALA A 16 -24.67 1.33 10.48
CA ALA A 16 -26.10 1.59 10.36
C ALA A 16 -26.89 0.34 9.97
N ALA A 17 -26.44 -0.34 8.90
CA ALA A 17 -27.05 -1.57 8.45
C ALA A 17 -26.92 -2.73 9.46
N ARG A 18 -25.83 -2.78 10.25
CA ARG A 18 -25.66 -3.79 11.30
C ARG A 18 -26.53 -3.51 12.50
N ILE A 19 -26.65 -2.28 12.98
CA ILE A 19 -27.52 -1.88 14.08
C ILE A 19 -28.96 -2.29 13.75
N ARG A 20 -29.48 -2.00 12.54
CA ARG A 20 -30.84 -2.40 12.15
C ARG A 20 -31.05 -3.90 12.24
N ARG A 21 -30.05 -4.72 11.85
CA ARG A 21 -30.15 -6.18 11.96
C ARG A 21 -30.10 -6.71 13.39
N LEU A 22 -29.63 -5.90 14.34
CA LEU A 22 -29.57 -6.25 15.77
C LEU A 22 -30.78 -5.70 16.55
N ASP A 23 -31.26 -4.54 16.14
CA ASP A 23 -32.41 -3.87 16.78
C ASP A 23 -33.32 -3.27 15.70
N GLU A 24 -34.43 -3.99 15.41
CA GLU A 24 -35.44 -3.53 14.43
C GLU A 24 -36.21 -2.30 14.91
N SER A 25 -36.23 -2.04 16.22
CA SER A 25 -36.95 -0.91 16.84
C SER A 25 -36.11 0.37 16.92
N ALA A 26 -34.78 0.30 16.68
CA ALA A 26 -33.91 1.46 16.79
C ALA A 26 -34.27 2.57 15.78
N GLU A 27 -34.29 3.82 16.23
CA GLU A 27 -34.30 4.99 15.35
C GLU A 27 -32.85 5.26 14.90
N ILE A 28 -32.58 5.16 13.59
CA ILE A 28 -31.23 5.32 13.04
C ILE A 28 -31.22 6.47 12.05
N ILE A 29 -30.40 7.49 12.33
CA ILE A 29 -30.24 8.67 11.48
C ILE A 29 -28.78 8.78 11.08
N VAL A 30 -28.52 8.90 9.77
CA VAL A 30 -27.18 9.14 9.20
C VAL A 30 -27.13 10.53 8.62
N PHE A 31 -26.18 11.35 9.05
CA PHE A 31 -25.86 12.64 8.45
C PHE A 31 -24.61 12.52 7.59
N GLU A 32 -24.73 12.87 6.33
CA GLU A 32 -23.63 12.88 5.36
C GLU A 32 -23.54 14.27 4.71
N LYS A 33 -22.36 14.88 4.80
CA LYS A 33 -22.13 16.24 4.27
C LYS A 33 -22.09 16.31 2.75
N THR A 34 -21.73 15.20 2.09
CA THR A 34 -21.73 15.09 0.62
C THR A 34 -23.10 14.72 0.09
N GLY A 35 -23.28 14.72 -1.23
CA GLY A 35 -24.52 14.29 -1.88
C GLY A 35 -24.69 12.76 -1.95
N TYR A 36 -23.73 11.97 -1.49
CA TYR A 36 -23.68 10.53 -1.73
C TYR A 36 -23.37 9.74 -0.47
N ILE A 37 -23.97 8.55 -0.36
CA ILE A 37 -23.71 7.59 0.73
C ILE A 37 -23.23 6.27 0.15
N SER A 38 -22.52 5.48 0.96
CA SER A 38 -22.10 4.12 0.59
C SER A 38 -21.55 4.01 -0.82
N TYR A 39 -20.80 5.02 -1.26
CA TYR A 39 -20.22 5.05 -2.59
C TYR A 39 -18.90 4.26 -2.66
N ALA A 40 -18.54 3.85 -3.89
CA ALA A 40 -17.33 3.10 -4.20
C ALA A 40 -16.10 4.03 -4.16
N ASN A 41 -15.62 4.38 -2.96
CA ASN A 41 -14.49 5.31 -2.78
C ASN A 41 -13.23 4.87 -3.55
N CYS A 42 -12.94 3.57 -3.58
CA CYS A 42 -11.82 3.02 -4.36
C CYS A 42 -12.10 2.96 -5.86
N GLY A 43 -13.32 3.21 -6.32
CA GLY A 43 -13.71 3.31 -7.74
C GLY A 43 -13.46 4.67 -8.36
N LEU A 44 -13.25 5.71 -7.54
CA LEU A 44 -13.16 7.10 -7.99
C LEU A 44 -12.05 7.33 -9.02
N PRO A 45 -10.79 6.84 -8.85
CA PRO A 45 -9.76 6.98 -9.87
C PRO A 45 -10.12 6.31 -11.19
N TYR A 46 -10.80 5.16 -11.14
CA TYR A 46 -11.18 4.38 -12.31
C TYR A 46 -12.32 5.02 -13.12
N TYR A 47 -13.17 5.82 -12.49
CA TYR A 47 -14.15 6.64 -13.20
C TYR A 47 -13.49 7.80 -13.94
N ILE A 48 -12.46 8.43 -13.34
CA ILE A 48 -11.68 9.47 -14.02
C ILE A 48 -11.07 8.94 -15.32
N GLY A 49 -10.63 7.68 -15.34
CA GLY A 49 -10.02 7.00 -16.49
C GLY A 49 -10.98 6.29 -17.44
N ASP A 50 -12.29 6.43 -17.28
CA ASP A 50 -13.33 5.74 -18.07
C ASP A 50 -13.27 4.20 -17.99
N VAL A 51 -12.63 3.65 -16.97
CA VAL A 51 -12.70 2.20 -16.67
C VAL A 51 -14.08 1.86 -16.08
N ILE A 52 -14.58 2.72 -15.19
CA ILE A 52 -15.99 2.74 -14.75
C ILE A 52 -16.65 3.86 -15.54
N THR A 53 -17.64 3.55 -16.35
CA THR A 53 -18.28 4.51 -17.27
C THR A 53 -19.66 4.96 -16.79
N ASP A 54 -20.35 4.16 -15.98
CA ASP A 54 -21.63 4.54 -15.38
C ASP A 54 -21.43 5.14 -13.99
N SER A 55 -21.84 6.39 -13.81
CA SER A 55 -21.81 7.06 -12.51
C SER A 55 -22.66 6.35 -11.45
N GLY A 56 -23.69 5.60 -11.87
CA GLY A 56 -24.50 4.75 -11.01
C GLY A 56 -23.70 3.64 -10.33
N ASP A 57 -22.65 3.13 -10.98
CA ASP A 57 -21.76 2.10 -10.41
C ASP A 57 -20.89 2.64 -9.26
N LEU A 58 -20.70 3.96 -9.16
CA LEU A 58 -20.02 4.58 -8.02
C LEU A 58 -20.94 4.69 -6.80
N THR A 59 -22.24 4.84 -7.01
CA THR A 59 -23.23 5.11 -5.97
C THR A 59 -24.00 3.83 -5.61
N LEU A 60 -23.38 2.98 -4.78
CA LEU A 60 -23.90 1.64 -4.45
C LEU A 60 -25.29 1.67 -3.77
N GLN A 61 -25.60 2.72 -3.05
CA GLN A 61 -26.86 2.92 -2.32
C GLN A 61 -27.30 4.39 -2.40
N THR A 62 -28.62 4.60 -2.29
CA THR A 62 -29.22 5.93 -2.15
C THR A 62 -29.95 6.04 -0.81
N PRO A 63 -30.28 7.26 -0.33
CA PRO A 63 -31.10 7.43 0.86
C PRO A 63 -32.41 6.66 0.79
N GLU A 64 -33.08 6.63 -0.37
CA GLU A 64 -34.32 5.92 -0.61
C GLU A 64 -34.14 4.40 -0.49
N SER A 65 -33.04 3.86 -1.06
CA SER A 65 -32.73 2.43 -0.96
C SER A 65 -32.42 1.99 0.48
N PHE A 66 -31.72 2.84 1.25
CA PHE A 66 -31.47 2.62 2.67
C PHE A 66 -32.77 2.63 3.48
N TRP A 67 -33.65 3.62 3.22
CA TRP A 67 -34.94 3.65 3.87
C TRP A 67 -35.82 2.45 3.52
N LYS A 68 -35.90 2.11 2.24
CA LYS A 68 -36.73 0.99 1.79
C LYS A 68 -36.28 -0.34 2.39
N ARG A 69 -34.97 -0.59 2.40
CA ARG A 69 -34.40 -1.88 2.83
C ARG A 69 -34.18 -1.97 4.34
N PHE A 70 -33.76 -0.89 4.98
CA PHE A 70 -33.30 -0.91 6.36
C PHE A 70 -34.05 0.05 7.28
N ARG A 71 -35.01 0.85 6.80
CA ARG A 71 -35.67 1.90 7.59
C ARG A 71 -34.64 2.81 8.31
N ILE A 72 -33.54 3.14 7.63
CA ILE A 72 -32.55 4.09 8.11
C ILE A 72 -32.81 5.43 7.44
N SER A 73 -32.95 6.49 8.24
CA SER A 73 -33.08 7.86 7.75
C SER A 73 -31.71 8.42 7.38
N VAL A 74 -31.42 8.56 6.09
CA VAL A 74 -30.17 9.16 5.61
C VAL A 74 -30.43 10.57 5.11
N LYS A 75 -29.67 11.52 5.62
CA LYS A 75 -29.72 12.93 5.24
C LYS A 75 -28.39 13.32 4.58
N VAL A 76 -28.36 13.34 3.24
CA VAL A 76 -27.23 13.84 2.43
C VAL A 76 -27.26 15.37 2.38
N ASN A 77 -26.13 16.01 2.08
CA ASN A 77 -25.94 17.46 2.14
C ASN A 77 -26.27 18.06 3.54
N HIS A 78 -26.01 17.28 4.58
CA HIS A 78 -26.24 17.68 5.96
C HIS A 78 -24.95 17.49 6.76
N GLU A 79 -24.41 18.60 7.24
CA GLU A 79 -23.18 18.62 8.03
C GLU A 79 -23.50 18.71 9.53
N VAL A 80 -22.94 17.81 10.31
CA VAL A 80 -22.90 17.98 11.77
C VAL A 80 -21.77 18.96 12.07
N THR A 81 -22.12 20.08 12.70
CA THR A 81 -21.19 21.18 12.95
C THR A 81 -20.73 21.27 14.40
N ASN A 82 -21.46 20.66 15.34
CA ASN A 82 -21.10 20.61 16.75
C ASN A 82 -21.68 19.38 17.44
N ILE A 83 -21.11 18.97 18.57
CA ILE A 83 -21.59 17.92 19.46
C ILE A 83 -21.65 18.47 20.88
N ASP A 84 -22.82 18.48 21.49
CA ASP A 84 -22.96 18.71 22.92
C ASP A 84 -23.03 17.36 23.65
N VAL A 85 -21.93 17.00 24.30
CA VAL A 85 -21.80 15.71 25.00
C VAL A 85 -22.64 15.65 26.27
N THR A 86 -22.96 16.82 26.87
CA THR A 86 -23.74 16.92 28.10
C THR A 86 -25.24 16.77 27.83
N GLN A 87 -25.74 17.47 26.81
CA GLN A 87 -27.15 17.43 26.40
C GLN A 87 -27.44 16.24 25.47
N LYS A 88 -26.41 15.51 25.03
CA LYS A 88 -26.48 14.44 24.01
C LYS A 88 -27.21 14.92 22.75
N THR A 89 -26.79 16.05 22.20
CA THR A 89 -27.27 16.58 20.93
C THR A 89 -26.15 16.81 19.93
N VAL A 90 -26.51 16.76 18.66
CA VAL A 90 -25.65 17.22 17.57
C VAL A 90 -26.30 18.38 16.85
N LYS A 91 -25.55 19.44 16.55
CA LYS A 91 -26.02 20.55 15.72
C LYS A 91 -25.83 20.18 14.26
N VAL A 92 -26.89 20.24 13.48
CA VAL A 92 -26.94 19.85 12.07
C VAL A 92 -27.24 21.07 11.22
N LYS A 93 -26.50 21.21 10.10
CA LYS A 93 -26.74 22.24 9.08
C LYS A 93 -27.08 21.58 7.75
N ASN A 94 -28.21 21.92 7.17
CA ASN A 94 -28.53 21.61 5.79
C ASN A 94 -27.72 22.53 4.87
N LEU A 95 -26.83 21.97 4.08
CA LEU A 95 -25.90 22.73 3.21
C LEU A 95 -26.59 23.37 2.00
N LEU A 96 -27.77 22.87 1.61
CA LEU A 96 -28.53 23.41 0.47
C LEU A 96 -29.39 24.61 0.87
N THR A 97 -30.02 24.56 2.08
CA THR A 97 -30.96 25.60 2.56
C THR A 97 -30.34 26.54 3.58
N GLY A 98 -29.20 26.14 4.19
CA GLY A 98 -28.59 26.86 5.31
C GLY A 98 -29.34 26.68 6.66
N THR A 99 -30.40 25.89 6.72
CA THR A 99 -31.18 25.66 7.94
C THR A 99 -30.37 24.87 8.95
N GLU A 100 -30.44 25.27 10.23
CA GLU A 100 -29.78 24.60 11.34
C GLU A 100 -30.78 24.14 12.38
N TRP A 101 -30.51 22.97 12.99
CA TRP A 101 -31.30 22.46 14.14
C TRP A 101 -30.42 21.55 15.01
N GLU A 102 -30.97 21.14 16.15
CA GLU A 102 -30.35 20.15 17.03
C GLU A 102 -31.08 18.81 16.91
N GLU A 103 -30.29 17.72 16.91
CA GLU A 103 -30.75 16.35 16.87
C GLU A 103 -30.24 15.61 18.10
N THR A 104 -31.14 14.98 18.86
CA THR A 104 -30.79 14.22 20.06
C THR A 104 -30.32 12.81 19.73
N TYR A 105 -29.51 12.19 20.60
CA TYR A 105 -29.08 10.80 20.45
C TYR A 105 -29.00 10.07 21.80
N ASP A 106 -29.25 8.76 21.80
CA ASP A 106 -28.86 7.86 22.88
C ASP A 106 -27.44 7.39 22.69
N LYS A 107 -27.05 7.08 21.43
CA LYS A 107 -25.72 6.69 20.99
C LYS A 107 -25.30 7.49 19.77
N LEU A 108 -24.01 7.88 19.72
CA LEU A 108 -23.42 8.61 18.62
C LEU A 108 -22.27 7.81 18.01
N LEU A 109 -22.25 7.65 16.71
CA LEU A 109 -21.13 7.05 15.98
C LEU A 109 -20.49 8.09 15.05
N LEU A 110 -19.20 8.33 15.23
CA LEU A 110 -18.39 9.20 14.39
C LEU A 110 -17.65 8.37 13.33
N SER A 111 -17.95 8.61 12.06
CA SER A 111 -17.27 8.01 10.90
C SER A 111 -16.93 9.09 9.86
N PRO A 112 -16.29 10.22 10.26
CA PRO A 112 -16.08 11.37 9.39
C PRO A 112 -14.99 11.12 8.34
N GLY A 113 -14.24 10.02 8.45
CA GLY A 113 -13.17 9.64 7.54
C GLY A 113 -11.92 10.50 7.69
N ALA A 114 -11.27 10.77 6.57
CA ALA A 114 -10.07 11.59 6.49
C ALA A 114 -10.24 12.65 5.40
N LYS A 115 -9.47 13.73 5.50
CA LYS A 115 -9.41 14.80 4.50
C LYS A 115 -8.07 14.80 3.78
N PRO A 116 -8.02 15.15 2.48
CA PRO A 116 -6.77 15.34 1.76
C PRO A 116 -5.89 16.38 2.46
N VAL A 117 -4.61 16.09 2.57
CA VAL A 117 -3.62 17.06 3.04
C VAL A 117 -3.44 18.13 1.96
N ARG A 118 -3.60 19.39 2.34
CA ARG A 118 -3.38 20.54 1.48
C ARG A 118 -2.42 21.50 2.19
N PRO A 119 -1.14 21.54 1.79
CA PRO A 119 -0.13 22.37 2.45
C PRO A 119 -0.37 23.85 2.10
N ASN A 120 0.14 24.74 2.92
CA ASN A 120 0.08 26.16 2.63
C ASN A 120 1.23 26.54 1.68
N LEU A 121 1.00 26.37 0.36
CA LEU A 121 1.96 26.72 -0.70
C LEU A 121 1.42 27.87 -1.55
N PRO A 122 2.27 28.81 -2.01
CA PRO A 122 1.85 29.85 -2.93
C PRO A 122 1.22 29.24 -4.18
N GLY A 123 0.07 29.80 -4.61
CA GLY A 123 -0.64 29.38 -5.82
C GLY A 123 -1.46 28.10 -5.71
N ILE A 124 -1.54 27.47 -4.54
CA ILE A 124 -2.24 26.18 -4.35
C ILE A 124 -3.77 26.28 -4.60
N ASP A 125 -4.35 27.47 -4.47
CA ASP A 125 -5.80 27.69 -4.62
C ASP A 125 -6.25 27.87 -6.08
N SER A 126 -5.37 27.63 -7.05
CA SER A 126 -5.74 27.62 -8.47
C SER A 126 -6.84 26.59 -8.74
N GLU A 127 -7.81 26.96 -9.61
CA GLU A 127 -8.89 26.07 -10.05
C GLU A 127 -8.40 24.84 -10.83
N LYS A 128 -7.14 24.88 -11.31
CA LYS A 128 -6.46 23.78 -12.01
C LYS A 128 -5.79 22.77 -11.06
N ILE A 129 -5.87 23.02 -9.76
CA ILE A 129 -5.30 22.13 -8.73
C ILE A 129 -6.43 21.38 -8.04
N PHE A 130 -6.39 20.05 -8.15
CA PHE A 130 -7.42 19.14 -7.68
C PHE A 130 -6.91 18.30 -6.52
N SER A 131 -7.84 17.82 -5.71
CA SER A 131 -7.67 16.72 -4.77
C SER A 131 -8.78 15.71 -5.04
N LEU A 132 -8.56 14.43 -4.73
CA LEU A 132 -9.53 13.38 -4.95
C LEU A 132 -9.92 12.74 -3.61
N ARG A 133 -11.19 12.86 -3.23
CA ARG A 133 -11.73 12.24 -2.01
C ARG A 133 -13.19 11.85 -2.13
N THR A 134 -14.01 12.61 -2.85
CA THR A 134 -15.46 12.44 -2.93
C THR A 134 -15.90 12.17 -4.36
N VAL A 135 -17.17 11.79 -4.51
CA VAL A 135 -17.79 11.61 -5.84
C VAL A 135 -17.82 12.95 -6.59
N GLU A 136 -18.09 14.04 -5.88
CA GLU A 136 -18.09 15.39 -6.46
C GLU A 136 -16.70 15.80 -6.97
N ASP A 137 -15.62 15.45 -6.24
CA ASP A 137 -14.26 15.69 -6.72
C ASP A 137 -14.01 14.94 -8.04
N THR A 138 -14.45 13.68 -8.09
CA THR A 138 -14.31 12.81 -9.27
C THR A 138 -15.01 13.41 -10.48
N PHE A 139 -16.27 13.82 -10.33
CA PHE A 139 -17.02 14.44 -11.41
C PHE A 139 -16.39 15.76 -11.85
N ARG A 140 -15.92 16.58 -10.91
CA ARG A 140 -15.22 17.83 -11.24
C ARG A 140 -13.95 17.58 -12.05
N ILE A 141 -13.15 16.56 -11.69
CA ILE A 141 -11.94 16.20 -12.44
C ILE A 141 -12.30 15.66 -13.83
N HIS A 142 -13.24 14.74 -13.90
CA HIS A 142 -13.70 14.13 -15.15
C HIS A 142 -14.26 15.21 -16.11
N ASP A 143 -15.16 16.07 -15.62
CA ASP A 143 -15.72 17.18 -16.38
C ASP A 143 -14.65 18.17 -16.86
N TYR A 144 -13.65 18.45 -16.02
CA TYR A 144 -12.53 19.30 -16.40
C TYR A 144 -11.75 18.70 -17.59
N LEU A 145 -11.42 17.42 -17.53
CA LEU A 145 -10.72 16.71 -18.60
C LEU A 145 -11.52 16.73 -19.92
N GLU A 146 -12.82 16.49 -19.85
CA GLU A 146 -13.69 16.48 -21.02
C GLU A 146 -13.85 17.87 -21.66
N LYS A 147 -13.93 18.92 -20.86
CA LYS A 147 -14.12 20.30 -21.33
C LYS A 147 -12.83 20.91 -21.89
N THR A 148 -11.69 20.70 -21.22
CA THR A 148 -10.42 21.36 -21.58
C THR A 148 -9.59 20.59 -22.57
N LYS A 149 -9.84 19.25 -22.71
CA LYS A 149 -9.01 18.34 -23.50
C LYS A 149 -7.53 18.40 -23.05
N ALA A 150 -7.33 18.46 -21.74
CA ALA A 150 -6.01 18.50 -21.11
C ALA A 150 -5.07 17.42 -21.69
N GLN A 151 -3.82 17.79 -21.94
CA GLN A 151 -2.80 16.90 -22.52
C GLN A 151 -1.71 16.54 -21.49
N ASN A 152 -1.48 17.40 -20.50
CA ASN A 152 -0.39 17.27 -19.55
C ASN A 152 -0.93 17.36 -18.12
N ALA A 153 -0.55 16.42 -17.27
CA ALA A 153 -0.93 16.41 -15.87
C ALA A 153 0.27 16.20 -14.95
N VAL A 154 0.29 16.92 -13.84
CA VAL A 154 1.22 16.66 -12.74
C VAL A 154 0.46 16.04 -11.58
N VAL A 155 0.95 14.91 -11.08
CA VAL A 155 0.45 14.25 -9.86
C VAL A 155 1.48 14.44 -8.77
N VAL A 156 1.13 15.18 -7.73
CA VAL A 156 2.01 15.40 -6.57
C VAL A 156 1.69 14.37 -5.50
N GLY A 157 2.62 13.43 -5.29
CA GLY A 157 2.50 12.30 -4.36
C GLY A 157 2.34 10.96 -5.05
N GLY A 158 3.20 10.01 -4.68
CA GLY A 158 3.31 8.66 -5.25
C GLY A 158 2.81 7.56 -4.31
N GLY A 159 1.74 7.83 -3.56
CA GLY A 159 0.97 6.82 -2.83
C GLY A 159 -0.08 6.14 -3.72
N TYR A 160 -0.95 5.31 -3.10
CA TYR A 160 -1.99 4.55 -3.82
C TYR A 160 -2.84 5.42 -4.73
N ILE A 161 -3.47 6.47 -4.19
CA ILE A 161 -4.35 7.37 -4.96
C ILE A 161 -3.58 8.06 -6.09
N GLY A 162 -2.35 8.53 -5.82
CA GLY A 162 -1.55 9.21 -6.84
C GLY A 162 -1.18 8.31 -8.00
N ILE A 163 -0.82 7.06 -7.73
CA ILE A 163 -0.47 6.08 -8.77
C ILE A 163 -1.71 5.65 -9.57
N GLU A 164 -2.84 5.35 -8.90
CA GLU A 164 -4.09 5.00 -9.58
C GLU A 164 -4.58 6.12 -10.50
N VAL A 165 -4.55 7.38 -10.03
CA VAL A 165 -4.92 8.52 -10.88
C VAL A 165 -3.92 8.71 -12.01
N ALA A 166 -2.61 8.59 -11.75
CA ALA A 166 -1.58 8.73 -12.79
C ALA A 166 -1.73 7.67 -13.89
N GLU A 167 -2.04 6.42 -13.52
CA GLU A 167 -2.37 5.34 -14.46
C GLU A 167 -3.58 5.71 -15.30
N ASN A 168 -4.70 6.08 -14.67
CA ASN A 168 -5.95 6.38 -15.36
C ASN A 168 -5.84 7.61 -16.28
N LEU A 169 -5.13 8.66 -15.88
CA LEU A 169 -4.84 9.80 -16.74
C LEU A 169 -3.95 9.40 -17.92
N LYS A 170 -2.97 8.51 -17.70
CA LYS A 170 -2.11 7.98 -18.78
C LYS A 170 -2.90 7.16 -19.79
N GLU A 171 -3.80 6.30 -19.34
CA GLU A 171 -4.67 5.50 -20.21
C GLU A 171 -5.65 6.39 -21.01
N LYS A 172 -6.06 7.55 -20.47
CA LYS A 172 -6.79 8.60 -21.23
C LYS A 172 -5.90 9.34 -22.24
N GLY A 173 -4.60 9.06 -22.32
CA GLY A 173 -3.68 9.62 -23.30
C GLY A 173 -2.91 10.85 -22.84
N LEU A 174 -3.01 11.27 -21.59
CA LEU A 174 -2.25 12.41 -21.09
C LEU A 174 -0.75 12.06 -20.90
N ASN A 175 0.09 13.08 -21.01
CA ASN A 175 1.47 13.02 -20.51
C ASN A 175 1.42 13.27 -19.01
N VAL A 176 1.87 12.29 -18.23
CA VAL A 176 1.77 12.35 -16.77
C VAL A 176 3.15 12.39 -16.15
N THR A 177 3.34 13.37 -15.24
CA THR A 177 4.53 13.45 -14.39
C THR A 177 4.11 13.24 -12.93
N ILE A 178 4.71 12.25 -12.25
CA ILE A 178 4.57 12.10 -10.79
C ILE A 178 5.73 12.80 -10.11
N VAL A 179 5.42 13.73 -9.21
CA VAL A 179 6.40 14.39 -8.35
C VAL A 179 6.31 13.82 -6.94
N GLN A 180 7.42 13.30 -6.42
CA GLN A 180 7.47 12.62 -5.12
C GLN A 180 8.65 13.14 -4.30
N ARG A 181 8.38 13.59 -3.06
CA ARG A 181 9.41 14.12 -2.15
C ARG A 181 10.46 13.08 -1.72
N PRO A 182 10.10 11.86 -1.28
CA PRO A 182 11.07 10.79 -1.09
C PRO A 182 11.70 10.27 -2.39
N ASN A 183 12.73 9.45 -2.23
CA ASN A 183 13.41 8.77 -3.34
C ASN A 183 12.63 7.57 -3.90
N GLN A 184 11.41 7.32 -3.41
CA GLN A 184 10.58 6.21 -3.86
C GLN A 184 9.10 6.54 -3.85
N LEU A 185 8.34 5.87 -4.72
CA LEU A 185 6.89 5.75 -4.65
C LEU A 185 6.53 4.67 -3.64
N MET A 186 5.27 4.63 -3.21
CA MET A 186 4.75 3.60 -2.30
C MET A 186 5.65 3.36 -1.08
N ASN A 187 5.71 4.34 -0.18
CA ASN A 187 6.50 4.22 1.06
C ASN A 187 6.09 3.05 1.98
N THR A 188 5.02 2.36 1.63
CA THR A 188 4.56 1.10 2.25
C THR A 188 5.33 -0.12 1.77
N LEU A 189 6.27 0.04 0.84
CA LEU A 189 7.19 -0.98 0.36
C LEU A 189 8.63 -0.64 0.76
N ASP A 190 9.50 -1.64 0.79
CA ASP A 190 10.95 -1.42 0.78
C ASP A 190 11.37 -0.89 -0.60
N TYR A 191 12.51 -0.17 -0.66
CA TYR A 191 12.99 0.45 -1.90
C TYR A 191 13.22 -0.57 -3.03
N ASP A 192 13.76 -1.73 -2.69
CA ASP A 192 14.01 -2.82 -3.61
C ASP A 192 12.73 -3.36 -4.27
N MET A 193 11.63 -3.41 -3.53
CA MET A 193 10.32 -3.79 -4.06
C MET A 193 9.64 -2.64 -4.83
N ALA A 194 9.81 -1.39 -4.36
CA ALA A 194 9.31 -0.20 -5.03
C ALA A 194 9.97 0.04 -6.40
N SER A 195 11.23 -0.42 -6.59
CA SER A 195 11.95 -0.30 -7.86
C SER A 195 11.21 -0.91 -9.06
N PHE A 196 10.46 -2.00 -8.83
CA PHE A 196 9.60 -2.60 -9.86
C PHE A 196 8.45 -1.68 -10.27
N VAL A 197 7.87 -0.95 -9.31
CA VAL A 197 6.82 0.04 -9.55
C VAL A 197 7.37 1.19 -10.41
N HIS A 198 8.55 1.71 -10.04
CA HIS A 198 9.21 2.78 -10.80
C HIS A 198 9.49 2.36 -12.24
N SER A 199 10.13 1.19 -12.42
CA SER A 199 10.43 0.63 -13.75
C SER A 199 9.16 0.45 -14.59
N LYS A 200 8.05 -0.01 -13.97
CA LYS A 200 6.77 -0.21 -14.66
C LYS A 200 6.17 1.09 -15.15
N LEU A 201 6.11 2.10 -14.29
CA LEU A 201 5.55 3.41 -14.61
C LEU A 201 6.37 4.12 -15.71
N ARG A 202 7.72 4.09 -15.63
CA ARG A 202 8.60 4.61 -16.68
C ARG A 202 8.39 3.88 -18.01
N ALA A 203 8.31 2.54 -17.99
CA ALA A 203 8.07 1.74 -19.20
C ALA A 203 6.71 2.05 -19.86
N LYS A 204 5.74 2.54 -19.07
CA LYS A 204 4.44 3.01 -19.54
C LYS A 204 4.44 4.49 -19.94
N GLY A 205 5.60 5.16 -19.91
CA GLY A 205 5.75 6.56 -20.32
C GLY A 205 5.23 7.57 -19.31
N ILE A 206 5.24 7.21 -18.01
CA ILE A 206 5.02 8.17 -16.92
C ILE A 206 6.37 8.70 -16.47
N THR A 207 6.53 10.01 -16.43
CA THR A 207 7.74 10.67 -15.92
C THR A 207 7.74 10.65 -14.39
N LEU A 208 8.85 10.22 -13.78
CA LEU A 208 9.03 10.23 -12.33
C LEU A 208 10.06 11.28 -11.92
N ARG A 209 9.64 12.20 -11.06
CA ARG A 209 10.49 13.19 -10.39
C ARG A 209 10.53 12.80 -8.91
N LEU A 210 11.47 11.91 -8.57
CA LEU A 210 11.74 11.48 -7.19
C LEU A 210 12.72 12.44 -6.52
N ASN A 211 12.84 12.41 -5.19
CA ASN A 211 13.61 13.38 -4.40
C ASN A 211 13.26 14.85 -4.75
N SER A 212 12.01 15.10 -5.09
CA SER A 212 11.58 16.40 -5.62
C SER A 212 10.46 16.96 -4.76
N ASN A 213 10.72 18.10 -4.13
CA ASN A 213 9.75 18.80 -3.28
C ASN A 213 9.11 19.96 -4.05
N VAL A 214 7.78 20.02 -4.03
CA VAL A 214 7.05 21.16 -4.62
C VAL A 214 7.09 22.34 -3.65
N THR A 215 7.46 23.51 -4.14
CA THR A 215 7.57 24.74 -3.34
C THR A 215 6.44 25.72 -3.60
N SER A 216 5.92 25.78 -4.82
CA SER A 216 4.81 26.68 -5.18
C SER A 216 4.17 26.29 -6.51
N PHE A 217 3.07 26.97 -6.82
CA PHE A 217 2.38 26.90 -8.10
C PHE A 217 2.21 28.30 -8.67
N ARG A 218 2.27 28.42 -10.00
CA ARG A 218 2.09 29.69 -10.69
C ARG A 218 1.22 29.50 -11.94
N GLN A 219 0.20 30.35 -12.08
CA GLN A 219 -0.55 30.40 -13.33
C GLN A 219 0.31 31.02 -14.42
N ASP A 220 0.35 30.39 -15.60
CA ASP A 220 1.06 30.90 -16.78
C ASP A 220 0.19 30.67 -18.03
N GLY A 221 -0.55 31.70 -18.43
CA GLY A 221 -1.56 31.58 -19.48
C GLY A 221 -2.58 30.47 -19.17
N GLU A 222 -2.71 29.53 -20.11
CA GLU A 222 -3.59 28.37 -19.96
C GLU A 222 -2.98 27.20 -19.17
N CYS A 223 -1.73 27.33 -18.71
CA CYS A 223 -1.06 26.28 -17.94
C CYS A 223 -0.95 26.63 -16.46
N ILE A 224 -0.76 25.63 -15.64
CA ILE A 224 -0.31 25.72 -14.26
C ILE A 224 1.12 25.19 -14.17
N VAL A 225 2.04 25.98 -13.64
CA VAL A 225 3.45 25.64 -13.49
C VAL A 225 3.69 25.20 -12.05
N THR A 226 4.19 23.98 -11.88
CA THR A 226 4.64 23.44 -10.60
C THR A 226 6.13 23.74 -10.44
N LEU A 227 6.51 24.48 -9.38
CA LEU A 227 7.90 24.84 -9.08
C LEU A 227 8.45 23.86 -8.05
N LEU A 228 9.67 23.38 -8.28
CA LEU A 228 10.35 22.43 -7.42
C LEU A 228 11.49 23.13 -6.64
N GLU A 229 11.96 22.46 -5.59
CA GLU A 229 13.02 22.97 -4.71
C GLU A 229 14.37 23.19 -5.43
N ASP A 230 14.64 22.41 -6.49
CA ASP A 230 15.80 22.54 -7.37
C ASP A 230 15.67 23.68 -8.41
N ASN A 231 14.65 24.52 -8.29
CA ASN A 231 14.25 25.58 -9.24
C ASN A 231 13.80 25.06 -10.62
N SER A 232 13.61 23.78 -10.81
CA SER A 232 12.99 23.27 -12.03
C SER A 232 11.49 23.55 -12.04
N GLU A 233 10.93 23.70 -13.25
CA GLU A 233 9.52 24.00 -13.47
C GLU A 233 8.88 22.89 -14.31
N ILE A 234 7.64 22.55 -13.99
CA ILE A 234 6.84 21.60 -14.75
C ILE A 234 5.51 22.27 -15.12
N ALA A 235 5.33 22.59 -16.39
CA ALA A 235 4.09 23.13 -16.91
C ALA A 235 3.10 21.99 -17.20
N ALA A 236 1.83 22.19 -16.84
CA ALA A 236 0.76 21.22 -17.06
C ALA A 236 -0.59 21.94 -17.21
N ASP A 237 -1.58 21.21 -17.73
CA ASP A 237 -2.95 21.71 -17.83
C ASP A 237 -3.68 21.54 -16.50
N MET A 238 -3.26 20.56 -15.70
CA MET A 238 -3.82 20.29 -14.37
C MET A 238 -2.78 19.72 -13.40
N VAL A 239 -3.04 19.91 -12.11
CA VAL A 239 -2.30 19.29 -11.02
C VAL A 239 -3.25 18.51 -10.12
N LEU A 240 -2.89 17.28 -9.75
CA LEU A 240 -3.57 16.53 -8.72
C LEU A 240 -2.69 16.40 -7.46
N LEU A 241 -3.22 16.82 -6.33
CA LEU A 241 -2.56 16.68 -5.02
C LEU A 241 -2.97 15.34 -4.38
N ALA A 242 -2.02 14.41 -4.26
CA ALA A 242 -2.18 13.09 -3.65
C ALA A 242 -1.11 12.83 -2.56
N ILE A 243 -0.80 13.86 -1.77
CA ILE A 243 0.29 13.85 -0.77
C ILE A 243 -0.09 13.22 0.57
N GLY A 244 -1.24 12.55 0.62
CA GLY A 244 -1.75 11.85 1.78
C GLY A 244 -3.03 12.46 2.35
N VAL A 245 -3.51 11.82 3.41
CA VAL A 245 -4.73 12.21 4.11
C VAL A 245 -4.46 12.40 5.60
N ALA A 246 -5.26 13.24 6.24
CA ALA A 246 -5.25 13.44 7.69
C ALA A 246 -6.62 13.06 8.28
N PRO A 247 -6.67 12.47 9.48
CA PRO A 247 -7.93 12.19 10.17
C PRO A 247 -8.83 13.43 10.24
N GLU A 248 -10.12 13.28 9.89
CA GLU A 248 -11.09 14.35 10.11
C GLU A 248 -11.52 14.33 11.58
N ASN A 249 -10.98 15.25 12.35
CA ASN A 249 -11.10 15.26 13.80
C ASN A 249 -11.76 16.54 14.38
N SER A 250 -12.25 17.43 13.53
CA SER A 250 -12.76 18.74 13.92
C SER A 250 -13.88 18.62 14.98
N LEU A 251 -14.86 17.75 14.72
CA LEU A 251 -15.97 17.50 15.66
C LEU A 251 -15.48 16.88 16.98
N ALA A 252 -14.60 15.89 16.89
CA ALA A 252 -14.05 15.21 18.07
C ALA A 252 -13.26 16.18 18.95
N LYS A 253 -12.46 17.07 18.33
CA LYS A 253 -11.70 18.11 19.05
C LYS A 253 -12.63 19.12 19.75
N GLN A 254 -13.69 19.59 19.07
CA GLN A 254 -14.68 20.50 19.62
C GLN A 254 -15.44 19.88 20.79
N ALA A 255 -15.79 18.59 20.68
CA ALA A 255 -16.47 17.82 21.71
C ALA A 255 -15.57 17.39 22.88
N GLY A 256 -14.27 17.74 22.87
CA GLY A 256 -13.34 17.39 23.92
C GLY A 256 -12.94 15.90 23.96
N LEU A 257 -13.10 15.16 22.87
CA LEU A 257 -12.67 13.77 22.77
C LEU A 257 -11.14 13.68 22.77
N LYS A 258 -10.59 12.62 23.37
CA LYS A 258 -9.16 12.37 23.37
C LYS A 258 -8.65 12.12 21.93
N LEU A 259 -7.59 12.84 21.56
CA LEU A 259 -6.91 12.66 20.28
C LEU A 259 -5.53 12.02 20.50
N GLY A 260 -5.09 11.20 19.56
CA GLY A 260 -3.85 10.46 19.60
C GLY A 260 -2.93 10.74 18.41
N VAL A 261 -2.29 9.70 17.90
CA VAL A 261 -1.29 9.82 16.81
C VAL A 261 -1.87 10.51 15.58
N LYS A 262 -1.12 11.44 14.99
CA LYS A 262 -1.56 12.24 13.83
C LYS A 262 -2.89 12.99 14.03
N GLY A 263 -3.32 13.20 15.29
CA GLY A 263 -4.58 13.84 15.61
C GLY A 263 -5.82 12.94 15.43
N SER A 264 -5.66 11.64 15.32
CA SER A 264 -6.75 10.67 15.22
C SER A 264 -7.55 10.56 16.51
N ILE A 265 -8.81 10.14 16.41
CA ILE A 265 -9.68 9.93 17.58
C ILE A 265 -9.23 8.66 18.30
N VAL A 266 -8.95 8.76 19.59
CA VAL A 266 -8.61 7.60 20.42
C VAL A 266 -9.86 6.80 20.73
N VAL A 267 -9.82 5.51 20.42
CA VAL A 267 -10.85 4.53 20.79
C VAL A 267 -10.21 3.34 21.47
N ASN A 268 -11.02 2.62 22.27
CA ASN A 268 -10.62 1.29 22.76
C ASN A 268 -10.91 0.22 21.69
N ASP A 269 -10.67 -1.04 22.02
CA ASP A 269 -10.90 -2.19 21.12
C ASP A 269 -12.39 -2.46 20.86
N ARG A 270 -13.30 -1.87 21.65
CA ARG A 270 -14.75 -1.88 21.46
C ARG A 270 -15.27 -0.72 20.58
N MET A 271 -14.37 0.11 20.03
CA MET A 271 -14.64 1.33 19.26
C MET A 271 -15.27 2.46 20.09
N GLU A 272 -15.21 2.42 21.41
CA GLU A 272 -15.68 3.45 22.31
C GLU A 272 -14.63 4.57 22.42
N THR A 273 -15.07 5.82 22.37
CA THR A 273 -14.22 7.00 22.58
C THR A 273 -13.98 7.28 24.07
N SER A 274 -13.28 8.36 24.39
CA SER A 274 -13.09 8.82 25.77
C SER A 274 -14.36 9.35 26.45
N VAL A 275 -15.47 9.47 25.72
CA VAL A 275 -16.76 9.95 26.21
C VAL A 275 -17.80 8.84 26.05
N GLN A 276 -18.53 8.57 27.13
CA GLN A 276 -19.56 7.55 27.16
C GLN A 276 -20.60 7.76 26.06
N ASP A 277 -21.11 6.67 25.47
CA ASP A 277 -22.12 6.64 24.42
C ASP A 277 -21.69 7.25 23.08
N ILE A 278 -20.40 7.60 22.93
CA ILE A 278 -19.81 8.06 21.69
C ILE A 278 -18.77 7.05 21.19
N TYR A 279 -18.97 6.57 19.97
CA TYR A 279 -18.12 5.61 19.26
C TYR A 279 -17.45 6.29 18.07
N ALA A 280 -16.33 5.75 17.59
CA ALA A 280 -15.73 6.25 16.37
C ALA A 280 -15.09 5.10 15.57
N VAL A 281 -15.12 5.21 14.20
CA VAL A 281 -14.64 4.19 13.27
C VAL A 281 -14.04 4.81 12.00
N GLY A 282 -13.30 4.01 11.26
CA GLY A 282 -12.75 4.35 9.93
C GLY A 282 -11.47 5.17 9.98
N ASP A 283 -11.21 5.93 8.92
CA ASP A 283 -9.93 6.63 8.71
C ASP A 283 -9.63 7.72 9.75
N ALA A 284 -10.62 8.09 10.57
CA ALA A 284 -10.48 9.12 11.59
C ALA A 284 -9.88 8.62 12.90
N ILE A 285 -9.81 7.31 13.14
CA ILE A 285 -9.46 6.74 14.43
C ILE A 285 -8.02 6.26 14.54
N GLN A 286 -7.52 6.17 15.76
CA GLN A 286 -6.33 5.45 16.15
C GLN A 286 -6.66 3.95 16.32
N VAL A 287 -5.78 3.10 15.83
CA VAL A 287 -5.88 1.64 16.01
C VAL A 287 -4.53 1.06 16.43
N LYS A 288 -4.53 -0.16 16.95
CA LYS A 288 -3.30 -0.94 17.16
C LYS A 288 -2.84 -1.55 15.84
N HIS A 289 -1.53 -1.42 15.55
CA HIS A 289 -0.90 -2.20 14.49
C HIS A 289 -0.75 -3.66 14.98
N PHE A 290 -1.29 -4.62 14.23
CA PHE A 290 -1.39 -6.02 14.67
C PHE A 290 -0.03 -6.67 15.02
N VAL A 291 1.04 -6.31 14.30
CA VAL A 291 2.37 -6.93 14.50
C VAL A 291 3.13 -6.29 15.66
N THR A 292 3.07 -4.96 15.81
CA THR A 292 3.87 -4.19 16.78
C THR A 292 3.11 -3.80 18.02
N GLU A 293 1.77 -3.90 18.00
CA GLU A 293 0.87 -3.42 19.06
C GLU A 293 0.97 -1.90 19.33
N GLU A 294 1.71 -1.17 18.49
CA GLU A 294 1.81 0.29 18.59
C GLU A 294 0.58 0.99 18.02
N ASP A 295 0.33 2.19 18.53
CA ASP A 295 -0.74 3.04 18.06
C ASP A 295 -0.42 3.60 16.67
N THR A 296 -1.37 3.47 15.75
CA THR A 296 -1.21 3.92 14.36
C THR A 296 -2.55 4.37 13.76
N VAL A 297 -2.49 4.89 12.54
CA VAL A 297 -3.66 5.20 11.70
C VAL A 297 -3.56 4.36 10.42
N ILE A 298 -4.59 3.57 10.14
CA ILE A 298 -4.69 2.72 8.95
C ILE A 298 -5.99 3.06 8.21
N ALA A 299 -5.85 3.91 7.19
CA ALA A 299 -6.96 4.42 6.38
C ALA A 299 -7.26 3.44 5.23
N LEU A 300 -7.98 2.35 5.52
CA LEU A 300 -8.38 1.30 4.58
C LEU A 300 -9.84 0.89 4.78
N ALA A 301 -10.53 0.58 3.68
CA ALA A 301 -11.94 0.23 3.69
C ALA A 301 -12.25 -1.08 4.46
N GLY A 302 -11.39 -2.10 4.35
CA GLY A 302 -11.54 -3.36 5.07
C GLY A 302 -11.58 -3.19 6.59
N PRO A 303 -10.58 -2.55 7.21
CA PRO A 303 -10.61 -2.14 8.62
C PRO A 303 -11.85 -1.32 8.99
N ALA A 304 -12.20 -0.28 8.22
CA ALA A 304 -13.34 0.58 8.50
C ALA A 304 -14.67 -0.20 8.57
N ASN A 305 -14.88 -1.15 7.65
CA ASN A 305 -16.08 -2.02 7.65
C ASN A 305 -16.13 -2.95 8.88
N LYS A 306 -15.00 -3.55 9.28
CA LYS A 306 -14.90 -4.40 10.48
C LYS A 306 -15.18 -3.57 11.74
N GLN A 307 -14.58 -2.38 11.84
CA GLN A 307 -14.79 -1.44 12.95
C GLN A 307 -16.25 -1.00 13.06
N GLY A 308 -16.90 -0.67 11.92
CA GLY A 308 -18.32 -0.33 11.86
C GLY A 308 -19.21 -1.45 12.39
N ARG A 309 -18.88 -2.72 12.05
CA ARG A 309 -19.60 -3.88 12.58
C ARG A 309 -19.41 -4.03 14.10
N ILE A 310 -18.18 -3.91 14.60
CA ILE A 310 -17.85 -4.02 16.03
C ILE A 310 -18.52 -2.90 16.83
N ALA A 311 -18.46 -1.66 16.35
CA ALA A 311 -19.15 -0.54 16.97
C ALA A 311 -20.66 -0.77 17.06
N ALA A 312 -21.27 -1.29 15.99
CA ALA A 312 -22.70 -1.61 15.98
C ALA A 312 -23.08 -2.71 16.98
N ASP A 313 -22.28 -3.79 17.05
CA ASP A 313 -22.48 -4.86 18.03
C ASP A 313 -22.46 -4.29 19.46
N ASN A 314 -21.47 -3.43 19.78
CA ASN A 314 -21.32 -2.83 21.12
C ASN A 314 -22.36 -1.74 21.42
N ILE A 315 -22.78 -0.95 20.44
CA ILE A 315 -23.90 0.00 20.56
C ILE A 315 -25.19 -0.74 20.97
N CYS A 316 -25.39 -1.94 20.45
CA CYS A 316 -26.55 -2.78 20.77
C CYS A 316 -26.36 -3.68 22.01
N GLY A 317 -25.31 -3.45 22.83
CA GLY A 317 -25.09 -4.16 24.10
C GLY A 317 -24.27 -5.46 23.95
N GLY A 318 -23.64 -5.68 22.80
CA GLY A 318 -22.72 -6.80 22.58
C GLY A 318 -21.35 -6.60 23.21
N ASP A 319 -20.44 -7.59 22.99
CA ASP A 319 -19.06 -7.59 23.48
C ASP A 319 -18.09 -8.02 22.37
N SER A 320 -17.97 -7.17 21.35
CA SER A 320 -17.10 -7.40 20.20
C SER A 320 -15.84 -6.55 20.30
N HIS A 321 -14.69 -7.14 19.95
CA HIS A 321 -13.36 -6.54 20.09
C HIS A 321 -12.62 -6.48 18.76
N TYR A 322 -11.97 -5.35 18.48
CA TYR A 322 -11.12 -5.14 17.32
C TYR A 322 -9.66 -5.50 17.64
N GLN A 323 -9.11 -6.42 16.87
CA GLN A 323 -7.75 -6.94 17.10
C GLN A 323 -6.63 -6.12 16.41
N GLY A 324 -6.96 -4.93 15.89
CA GLY A 324 -6.01 -4.14 15.12
C GLY A 324 -5.96 -4.51 13.64
N SER A 325 -4.96 -3.98 12.93
CA SER A 325 -4.78 -4.21 11.50
C SER A 325 -3.31 -4.33 11.14
N MET A 326 -2.99 -5.16 10.16
CA MET A 326 -1.65 -5.30 9.56
C MET A 326 -1.43 -4.30 8.42
N GLY A 327 -2.45 -3.55 8.00
CA GLY A 327 -2.37 -2.68 6.85
C GLY A 327 -2.26 -3.44 5.52
N SER A 328 -2.83 -4.65 5.42
CA SER A 328 -2.83 -5.43 4.17
C SER A 328 -3.45 -4.62 3.04
N SER A 329 -2.72 -4.46 1.96
CA SER A 329 -3.07 -3.59 0.84
C SER A 329 -2.63 -4.19 -0.49
N ILE A 330 -3.35 -3.86 -1.54
CA ILE A 330 -3.09 -4.31 -2.90
C ILE A 330 -3.47 -3.21 -3.88
N ILE A 331 -2.70 -3.07 -4.95
CA ILE A 331 -2.95 -2.13 -6.04
C ILE A 331 -2.63 -2.79 -7.38
N LYS A 332 -3.42 -2.47 -8.39
CA LYS A 332 -3.11 -2.75 -9.79
C LYS A 332 -2.41 -1.53 -10.39
N ILE A 333 -1.33 -1.75 -11.13
CA ILE A 333 -0.59 -0.71 -11.86
C ILE A 333 -0.41 -1.22 -13.28
N PHE A 334 -1.28 -0.83 -14.19
CA PHE A 334 -1.45 -1.39 -15.54
C PHE A 334 -1.72 -2.91 -15.48
N ASP A 335 -0.77 -3.72 -15.93
CA ASP A 335 -0.81 -5.19 -15.88
C ASP A 335 -0.04 -5.77 -14.69
N MET A 336 0.51 -4.94 -13.82
CA MET A 336 1.25 -5.34 -12.63
C MET A 336 0.36 -5.23 -11.38
N THR A 337 0.46 -6.21 -10.51
CA THR A 337 -0.14 -6.21 -9.17
C THR A 337 0.95 -6.04 -8.14
N VAL A 338 0.72 -5.16 -7.18
CA VAL A 338 1.62 -4.88 -6.05
C VAL A 338 0.84 -5.02 -4.77
N ALA A 339 1.35 -5.80 -3.83
CA ALA A 339 0.66 -6.05 -2.57
C ALA A 339 1.63 -6.13 -1.39
N GLY A 340 1.16 -5.76 -0.20
CA GLY A 340 1.94 -5.80 1.02
C GLY A 340 1.09 -5.99 2.27
N THR A 341 1.68 -6.56 3.31
CA THR A 341 1.07 -6.77 4.62
C THR A 341 2.12 -6.68 5.72
N GLY A 342 1.75 -6.18 6.89
CA GLY A 342 2.65 -6.07 8.04
C GLY A 342 3.74 -5.02 7.86
N LEU A 343 4.93 -5.30 8.38
CA LEU A 343 6.08 -4.39 8.36
C LEU A 343 6.94 -4.59 7.11
N THR A 344 7.47 -3.50 6.59
CA THR A 344 8.63 -3.57 5.69
C THR A 344 9.89 -3.86 6.51
N GLU A 345 10.93 -4.38 5.87
CA GLU A 345 12.23 -4.60 6.50
C GLU A 345 12.81 -3.27 7.05
N LYS A 346 12.68 -2.19 6.28
CA LYS A 346 13.08 -0.85 6.68
C LYS A 346 12.39 -0.40 7.98
N VAL A 347 11.09 -0.59 8.08
CA VAL A 347 10.32 -0.23 9.29
C VAL A 347 10.72 -1.10 10.46
N ALA A 348 10.83 -2.43 10.29
CA ALA A 348 11.26 -3.33 11.34
C ALA A 348 12.65 -2.94 11.89
N LYS A 349 13.62 -2.69 11.02
CA LYS A 349 14.97 -2.21 11.41
C LYS A 349 14.91 -0.86 12.13
N SER A 350 14.08 0.08 11.69
CA SER A 350 13.93 1.40 12.33
C SER A 350 13.33 1.32 13.74
N MET A 351 12.58 0.26 14.03
CA MET A 351 12.03 -0.05 15.36
C MET A 351 13.01 -0.84 16.25
N GLY A 352 14.21 -1.14 15.74
CA GLY A 352 15.20 -1.94 16.46
C GLY A 352 14.91 -3.43 16.52
N ILE A 353 14.01 -3.94 15.66
CA ILE A 353 13.72 -5.37 15.55
C ILE A 353 14.84 -6.04 14.75
N ASP A 354 15.51 -7.03 15.33
CA ASP A 354 16.50 -7.84 14.61
C ASP A 354 15.77 -8.78 13.65
N CYS A 355 15.67 -8.35 12.40
CA CYS A 355 14.93 -9.05 11.37
C CYS A 355 15.83 -9.51 10.24
N GLU A 356 15.33 -10.49 9.51
CA GLU A 356 15.90 -11.03 8.28
C GLU A 356 14.81 -11.06 7.22
N SER A 357 15.21 -11.12 5.95
CA SER A 357 14.27 -11.26 4.84
C SER A 357 14.74 -12.30 3.83
N VAL A 358 13.79 -12.95 3.17
CA VAL A 358 14.05 -13.77 1.99
C VAL A 358 13.38 -13.16 0.79
N VAL A 359 14.11 -13.10 -0.32
CA VAL A 359 13.59 -12.64 -1.62
C VAL A 359 13.65 -13.80 -2.61
N LEU A 360 12.50 -14.10 -3.22
CA LEU A 360 12.39 -15.16 -4.22
C LEU A 360 11.57 -14.70 -5.42
N SER A 361 11.86 -15.29 -6.58
CA SER A 361 11.18 -14.96 -7.84
C SER A 361 10.54 -16.21 -8.48
N PRO A 362 9.48 -16.78 -7.85
CA PRO A 362 8.78 -17.96 -8.35
C PRO A 362 7.84 -17.61 -9.50
N ALA A 363 7.44 -18.64 -10.25
CA ALA A 363 6.35 -18.53 -11.21
C ALA A 363 4.98 -18.52 -10.50
N SER A 364 3.99 -17.86 -11.11
CA SER A 364 2.61 -17.81 -10.62
C SER A 364 1.96 -19.20 -10.56
N HIS A 365 2.32 -20.07 -11.49
CA HIS A 365 1.86 -21.47 -11.60
C HIS A 365 2.93 -22.34 -12.29
N ALA A 366 2.64 -23.61 -12.51
CA ALA A 366 3.56 -24.58 -13.11
C ALA A 366 4.07 -24.09 -14.47
N GLY A 367 5.40 -24.02 -14.63
CA GLY A 367 6.04 -23.43 -15.82
C GLY A 367 5.82 -24.22 -17.13
N TYR A 368 5.40 -25.50 -17.05
CA TYR A 368 5.03 -26.30 -18.21
C TYR A 368 3.58 -26.02 -18.68
N TYR A 369 2.77 -25.34 -17.86
CA TYR A 369 1.45 -24.88 -18.27
C TYR A 369 1.57 -23.46 -18.87
N PRO A 370 0.91 -23.17 -20.01
CA PRO A 370 1.06 -21.88 -20.69
C PRO A 370 0.63 -20.70 -19.83
N GLY A 371 1.33 -19.58 -19.99
CA GLY A 371 0.96 -18.31 -19.37
C GLY A 371 1.62 -18.02 -18.03
N ALA A 372 2.46 -18.91 -17.49
CA ALA A 372 3.15 -18.69 -16.22
C ALA A 372 3.93 -17.36 -16.22
N LYS A 373 3.71 -16.54 -15.20
CA LYS A 373 4.37 -15.25 -14.99
C LYS A 373 5.22 -15.30 -13.72
N VAL A 374 6.36 -14.65 -13.75
CA VAL A 374 7.23 -14.55 -12.58
C VAL A 374 6.73 -13.44 -11.67
N MET A 375 6.63 -13.71 -10.37
CA MET A 375 6.45 -12.72 -9.32
C MET A 375 7.73 -12.57 -8.50
N THR A 376 7.91 -11.45 -7.82
CA THR A 376 8.95 -11.27 -6.80
C THR A 376 8.24 -11.13 -5.45
N MET A 377 8.66 -11.97 -4.50
CA MET A 377 8.11 -12.01 -3.15
C MET A 377 9.25 -11.75 -2.16
N LYS A 378 9.00 -10.86 -1.20
CA LYS A 378 9.87 -10.60 -0.05
C LYS A 378 9.09 -10.91 1.21
N VAL A 379 9.64 -11.75 2.09
CA VAL A 379 9.06 -12.10 3.39
C VAL A 379 10.02 -11.68 4.48
N VAL A 380 9.54 -10.88 5.43
CA VAL A 380 10.32 -10.35 6.55
C VAL A 380 9.93 -11.08 7.83
N PHE A 381 10.91 -11.51 8.62
CA PHE A 381 10.71 -12.23 9.87
C PHE A 381 11.75 -11.83 10.92
N GLU A 382 11.41 -12.01 12.19
CA GLU A 382 12.31 -11.77 13.33
C GLU A 382 13.27 -12.97 13.48
N LYS A 383 14.56 -12.73 13.66
CA LYS A 383 15.59 -13.78 13.65
C LYS A 383 15.44 -14.77 14.81
N ASP A 384 15.24 -14.29 16.03
CA ASP A 384 15.23 -15.15 17.22
C ASP A 384 13.94 -15.93 17.38
N THR A 385 12.81 -15.27 17.17
CA THR A 385 11.48 -15.84 17.43
C THR A 385 10.88 -16.52 16.20
N TRP A 386 11.37 -16.18 14.98
CA TRP A 386 10.82 -16.61 13.69
C TRP A 386 9.40 -16.05 13.44
N LYS A 387 9.01 -15.01 14.18
CA LYS A 387 7.74 -14.32 13.97
C LYS A 387 7.70 -13.71 12.58
N LEU A 388 6.61 -13.93 11.84
CA LEU A 388 6.33 -13.25 10.59
C LEU A 388 6.05 -11.77 10.89
N LEU A 389 6.83 -10.87 10.31
CA LEU A 389 6.70 -9.43 10.48
C LEU A 389 5.95 -8.78 9.33
N GLY A 390 6.17 -9.25 8.10
CA GLY A 390 5.50 -8.72 6.92
C GLY A 390 5.89 -9.41 5.63
N ALA A 391 5.20 -9.02 4.56
CA ALA A 391 5.48 -9.52 3.22
C ALA A 391 5.12 -8.47 2.16
N GLN A 392 5.84 -8.52 1.04
CA GLN A 392 5.64 -7.67 -0.13
C GLN A 392 5.73 -8.54 -1.37
N ILE A 393 4.80 -8.37 -2.31
CA ILE A 393 4.77 -9.17 -3.54
C ILE A 393 4.49 -8.26 -4.72
N VAL A 394 5.27 -8.44 -5.80
CA VAL A 394 5.09 -7.75 -7.08
C VAL A 394 5.04 -8.79 -8.19
N GLY A 395 4.05 -8.70 -9.07
CA GLY A 395 3.87 -9.64 -10.18
C GLY A 395 2.67 -9.26 -11.03
N THR A 396 2.30 -10.11 -11.98
CA THR A 396 1.11 -9.91 -12.82
C THR A 396 -0.05 -10.84 -12.45
N GLU A 397 0.27 -12.02 -11.89
CA GLU A 397 -0.74 -13.02 -11.55
C GLU A 397 -0.42 -13.71 -10.21
N GLY A 398 -1.46 -14.03 -9.45
CA GLY A 398 -1.38 -14.82 -8.22
C GLY A 398 -0.71 -14.12 -7.03
N VAL A 399 -0.55 -12.80 -7.10
CA VAL A 399 -0.02 -11.94 -6.03
C VAL A 399 -1.00 -11.88 -4.87
N ASP A 400 -2.27 -11.63 -5.17
CA ASP A 400 -3.40 -11.55 -4.24
C ASP A 400 -3.53 -12.81 -3.38
N LYS A 401 -3.59 -13.98 -4.04
CA LYS A 401 -3.68 -15.28 -3.37
C LYS A 401 -2.55 -15.47 -2.33
N ARG A 402 -1.29 -15.16 -2.71
CA ARG A 402 -0.14 -15.38 -1.83
C ARG A 402 -0.07 -14.37 -0.70
N LEU A 403 -0.46 -13.13 -0.96
CA LEU A 403 -0.54 -12.13 0.10
C LEU A 403 -1.56 -12.53 1.16
N ASP A 404 -2.75 -12.98 0.75
CA ASP A 404 -3.81 -13.37 1.68
C ASP A 404 -3.42 -14.60 2.51
N VAL A 405 -2.68 -15.56 1.93
CA VAL A 405 -2.13 -16.70 2.68
C VAL A 405 -1.12 -16.21 3.72
N LEU A 406 -0.20 -15.30 3.35
CA LEU A 406 0.78 -14.74 4.29
C LEU A 406 0.11 -13.90 5.38
N ALA A 407 -0.86 -13.05 5.04
CA ALA A 407 -1.62 -12.28 6.01
C ALA A 407 -2.41 -13.20 6.98
N THR A 408 -2.98 -14.29 6.47
CA THR A 408 -3.67 -15.29 7.29
C THR A 408 -2.69 -16.02 8.23
N ALA A 409 -1.52 -16.42 7.73
CA ALA A 409 -0.47 -17.04 8.54
C ALA A 409 0.02 -16.12 9.66
N MET A 410 0.22 -14.82 9.36
CA MET A 410 0.56 -13.79 10.34
C MET A 410 -0.54 -13.63 11.40
N HIS A 411 -1.80 -13.55 10.97
CA HIS A 411 -2.94 -13.43 11.88
C HIS A 411 -3.10 -14.64 12.80
N ALA A 412 -2.79 -15.83 12.29
CA ALA A 412 -2.79 -17.08 13.07
C ALA A 412 -1.55 -17.24 13.99
N GLY A 413 -0.61 -16.28 13.98
CA GLY A 413 0.61 -16.35 14.79
C GLY A 413 1.59 -17.43 14.34
N MET A 414 1.55 -17.84 13.09
CA MET A 414 2.48 -18.83 12.54
C MET A 414 3.90 -18.29 12.51
N LYS A 415 4.88 -19.16 12.79
CA LYS A 415 6.30 -18.85 12.58
C LYS A 415 6.64 -18.94 11.09
N ALA A 416 7.59 -18.13 10.64
CA ALA A 416 7.96 -18.00 9.23
C ALA A 416 8.39 -19.33 8.59
N ASN A 417 9.12 -20.17 9.30
CA ASN A 417 9.51 -21.49 8.80
C ASN A 417 8.34 -22.50 8.69
N MET A 418 7.20 -22.25 9.36
CA MET A 418 6.01 -23.11 9.26
C MET A 418 5.25 -22.90 7.95
N LEU A 419 5.55 -21.85 7.19
CA LEU A 419 4.97 -21.63 5.85
C LEU A 419 5.20 -22.83 4.92
N LYS A 420 6.28 -23.59 5.13
CA LYS A 420 6.59 -24.81 4.36
C LYS A 420 5.56 -25.93 4.53
N ASP A 421 4.85 -25.94 5.67
CA ASP A 421 3.94 -27.01 6.08
C ASP A 421 2.48 -26.73 5.65
N LEU A 422 2.22 -25.56 5.05
CA LEU A 422 0.88 -25.21 4.59
C LEU A 422 0.46 -26.12 3.42
N ASP A 423 -0.69 -26.78 3.59
CA ASP A 423 -1.32 -27.59 2.55
C ASP A 423 -2.13 -26.68 1.63
N LEU A 424 -1.50 -26.20 0.56
CA LEU A 424 -2.09 -25.26 -0.38
C LEU A 424 -2.56 -25.94 -1.67
N ALA A 425 -3.74 -25.54 -2.15
CA ALA A 425 -4.35 -26.14 -3.33
C ALA A 425 -3.47 -25.98 -4.57
N TYR A 426 -3.25 -27.10 -5.26
CA TYR A 426 -2.46 -27.18 -6.49
C TYR A 426 -3.23 -27.84 -7.64
N ALA A 427 -3.16 -27.18 -8.77
CA ALA A 427 -3.27 -27.76 -10.12
C ALA A 427 -2.46 -26.85 -11.08
N PRO A 428 -1.96 -27.37 -12.22
CA PRO A 428 -1.05 -26.64 -13.10
C PRO A 428 -1.47 -25.20 -13.46
N PRO A 429 -2.76 -24.89 -13.72
CA PRO A 429 -3.19 -23.52 -14.04
C PRO A 429 -3.17 -22.53 -12.86
N PHE A 430 -3.12 -23.02 -11.62
CA PHE A 430 -3.33 -22.18 -10.42
C PHE A 430 -2.10 -22.01 -9.55
N SER A 431 -1.17 -22.98 -9.55
CA SER A 431 0.02 -22.97 -8.73
C SER A 431 1.08 -23.92 -9.25
N SER A 432 2.22 -24.00 -8.55
CA SER A 432 3.17 -25.10 -8.61
C SER A 432 2.94 -26.05 -7.44
N ALA A 433 3.37 -27.31 -7.56
CA ALA A 433 3.29 -28.27 -6.43
C ALA A 433 4.04 -27.78 -5.18
N LYS A 434 5.05 -26.93 -5.35
CA LYS A 434 5.66 -26.12 -4.31
C LYS A 434 5.16 -24.68 -4.52
N ASP A 435 4.09 -24.30 -3.80
CA ASP A 435 3.56 -22.94 -3.90
C ASP A 435 4.65 -21.92 -3.49
N PRO A 436 4.67 -20.71 -4.06
CA PRO A 436 5.57 -19.63 -3.66
C PRO A 436 5.68 -19.39 -2.15
N VAL A 437 4.57 -19.54 -1.41
CA VAL A 437 4.57 -19.42 0.06
C VAL A 437 5.33 -20.58 0.72
N ASN A 438 5.13 -21.81 0.25
CA ASN A 438 5.91 -22.96 0.75
C ASN A 438 7.39 -22.78 0.43
N MET A 439 7.74 -22.27 -0.77
CA MET A 439 9.13 -22.01 -1.15
C MET A 439 9.80 -21.00 -0.21
N ALA A 440 9.09 -19.92 0.17
CA ALA A 440 9.59 -18.99 1.19
C ALA A 440 9.86 -19.70 2.52
N GLY A 441 8.94 -20.56 2.97
CA GLY A 441 9.10 -21.39 4.16
C GLY A 441 10.33 -22.32 4.11
N PHE A 442 10.59 -22.96 2.95
CA PHE A 442 11.79 -23.79 2.77
C PHE A 442 13.07 -22.97 2.84
N MET A 443 13.11 -21.78 2.22
CA MET A 443 14.28 -20.90 2.31
C MET A 443 14.54 -20.48 3.75
N ILE A 444 13.51 -20.05 4.48
CA ILE A 444 13.61 -19.62 5.88
C ILE A 444 14.07 -20.78 6.77
N GLU A 445 13.55 -21.99 6.56
CA GLU A 445 14.00 -23.17 7.30
C GLU A 445 15.47 -23.49 7.04
N ASN A 446 15.95 -23.37 5.80
CA ASN A 446 17.35 -23.58 5.47
C ASN A 446 18.28 -22.59 6.19
N ILE A 447 17.86 -21.32 6.31
CA ILE A 447 18.58 -20.30 7.08
C ILE A 447 18.58 -20.67 8.56
N ARG A 448 17.41 -21.02 9.11
CA ARG A 448 17.24 -21.42 10.51
C ARG A 448 18.15 -22.60 10.90
N ASN A 449 18.28 -23.57 10.01
CA ASN A 449 19.11 -24.76 10.24
C ASN A 449 20.60 -24.54 9.93
N GLY A 450 21.01 -23.32 9.56
CA GLY A 450 22.39 -23.00 9.21
C GLY A 450 22.86 -23.65 7.90
N PHE A 451 21.93 -24.12 7.04
CA PHE A 451 22.26 -24.74 5.77
C PHE A 451 22.67 -23.73 4.70
N VAL A 452 22.30 -22.46 4.87
CA VAL A 452 22.65 -21.37 3.97
C VAL A 452 22.80 -20.06 4.76
N LYS A 453 23.85 -19.31 4.43
CA LYS A 453 24.00 -17.91 4.82
C LYS A 453 23.56 -17.05 3.62
N GLN A 454 23.01 -15.88 3.88
CA GLN A 454 22.59 -14.96 2.83
C GLN A 454 23.39 -13.66 2.84
N TYR A 455 23.35 -12.95 1.72
CA TYR A 455 23.68 -11.54 1.58
C TYR A 455 22.68 -10.86 0.65
N HIS A 456 22.55 -9.54 0.76
CA HIS A 456 21.51 -8.75 0.12
C HIS A 456 22.07 -7.76 -0.91
N TRP A 457 21.19 -7.16 -1.70
CA TRP A 457 21.55 -6.30 -2.82
C TRP A 457 22.36 -5.05 -2.39
N ASP A 458 22.08 -4.49 -1.23
CA ASP A 458 22.74 -3.32 -0.66
C ASP A 458 24.15 -3.62 -0.13
N GLU A 459 24.46 -4.87 0.16
CA GLU A 459 25.77 -5.31 0.61
C GLU A 459 26.77 -5.49 -0.56
N ILE A 460 26.28 -5.71 -1.80
CA ILE A 460 27.14 -6.03 -2.96
C ILE A 460 28.19 -4.96 -3.24
N ALA A 461 27.82 -3.68 -3.12
CA ALA A 461 28.75 -2.57 -3.35
C ALA A 461 29.91 -2.54 -2.34
N GLY A 462 29.70 -3.04 -1.14
CA GLY A 462 30.69 -3.12 -0.06
C GLY A 462 31.56 -4.38 -0.08
N LEU A 463 31.25 -5.36 -0.93
CA LEU A 463 32.05 -6.58 -1.01
C LEU A 463 33.47 -6.27 -1.54
N PRO A 464 34.54 -6.86 -0.94
CA PRO A 464 35.91 -6.64 -1.38
C PRO A 464 36.14 -7.05 -2.85
N ARG A 465 36.95 -6.28 -3.56
CA ARG A 465 37.41 -6.57 -4.96
C ARG A 465 38.91 -6.80 -5.03
N ASP A 466 39.59 -6.92 -3.88
CA ASP A 466 41.03 -7.10 -3.72
C ASP A 466 41.47 -8.57 -3.71
N GLY A 467 40.55 -9.49 -3.97
CA GLY A 467 40.81 -10.92 -3.95
C GLY A 467 40.78 -11.58 -2.57
N SER A 468 40.37 -10.87 -1.53
CA SER A 468 40.16 -11.44 -0.17
C SER A 468 38.89 -12.29 -0.06
N VAL A 469 37.99 -12.21 -1.05
CA VAL A 469 36.79 -13.02 -1.19
C VAL A 469 36.68 -13.54 -2.63
N THR A 470 35.94 -14.62 -2.83
CA THR A 470 35.54 -15.09 -4.16
C THR A 470 34.12 -14.63 -4.47
N LEU A 471 33.95 -13.94 -5.58
CA LEU A 471 32.66 -13.51 -6.10
C LEU A 471 32.27 -14.43 -7.25
N LEU A 472 31.27 -15.29 -7.08
CA LEU A 472 30.94 -16.39 -7.99
C LEU A 472 29.55 -16.20 -8.63
N ASP A 473 29.50 -16.12 -9.95
CA ASP A 473 28.27 -16.15 -10.74
C ASP A 473 28.06 -17.56 -11.33
N THR A 474 26.99 -18.22 -10.89
CA THR A 474 26.66 -19.61 -11.28
C THR A 474 25.63 -19.69 -12.39
N ARG A 475 25.40 -18.60 -13.11
CA ARG A 475 24.58 -18.57 -14.31
C ARG A 475 25.34 -19.22 -15.50
N THR A 476 24.58 -19.50 -16.57
CA THR A 476 25.21 -19.94 -17.81
C THR A 476 26.15 -18.88 -18.36
N ALA A 477 27.14 -19.30 -19.18
CA ALA A 477 28.06 -18.37 -19.81
C ALA A 477 27.36 -17.34 -20.72
N TYR A 478 26.20 -17.71 -21.30
CA TYR A 478 25.39 -16.80 -22.09
C TYR A 478 24.72 -15.70 -21.20
N GLU A 479 24.09 -16.09 -20.09
CA GLU A 479 23.49 -15.14 -19.13
C GLU A 479 24.54 -14.17 -18.57
N TYR A 480 25.72 -14.68 -18.23
CA TYR A 480 26.84 -13.88 -17.73
C TYR A 480 27.34 -12.86 -18.77
N LYS A 481 27.50 -13.27 -20.02
CA LYS A 481 27.91 -12.37 -21.11
C LYS A 481 26.87 -11.31 -21.44
N SER A 482 25.61 -11.60 -21.22
CA SER A 482 24.51 -10.65 -21.46
C SER A 482 24.43 -9.53 -20.41
N GLY A 483 25.17 -9.65 -19.30
CA GLY A 483 25.29 -8.70 -18.21
C GLY A 483 25.62 -9.41 -16.91
N HIS A 484 26.56 -8.88 -16.15
CA HIS A 484 27.02 -9.44 -14.87
C HIS A 484 27.42 -8.31 -13.91
N ILE A 485 27.72 -8.67 -12.68
CA ILE A 485 28.27 -7.75 -11.69
C ILE A 485 29.78 -7.79 -11.78
N ASP A 486 30.41 -6.64 -11.86
CA ASP A 486 31.87 -6.53 -11.96
C ASP A 486 32.57 -7.25 -10.79
N GLY A 487 33.65 -7.98 -11.15
CA GLY A 487 34.47 -8.75 -10.21
C GLY A 487 33.95 -10.17 -9.91
N TYR A 488 32.76 -10.56 -10.41
CA TYR A 488 32.30 -11.94 -10.32
C TYR A 488 32.90 -12.81 -11.40
N ILE A 489 33.44 -13.98 -11.03
CA ILE A 489 33.89 -15.02 -11.98
C ILE A 489 32.71 -15.91 -12.35
N ASN A 490 32.71 -16.48 -13.55
CA ASN A 490 31.60 -17.34 -13.99
C ASN A 490 31.99 -18.82 -14.00
N ILE A 491 31.31 -19.57 -13.13
CA ILE A 491 31.33 -21.05 -13.17
C ILE A 491 29.88 -21.50 -13.11
N PRO A 492 29.30 -21.96 -14.24
CA PRO A 492 27.91 -22.47 -14.22
C PRO A 492 27.72 -23.56 -13.17
N VAL A 493 26.56 -23.58 -12.52
CA VAL A 493 26.29 -24.53 -11.43
C VAL A 493 26.44 -25.99 -11.84
N ASP A 494 26.16 -26.30 -13.12
CA ASP A 494 26.28 -27.66 -13.66
C ASP A 494 27.76 -28.10 -13.83
N ASP A 495 28.68 -27.16 -14.06
CA ASP A 495 30.11 -27.40 -14.19
C ASP A 495 30.84 -27.28 -12.83
N LEU A 496 30.17 -26.81 -11.78
CA LEU A 496 30.81 -26.41 -10.53
C LEU A 496 31.56 -27.55 -9.84
N ARG A 497 31.04 -28.79 -9.88
CA ARG A 497 31.66 -29.93 -9.22
C ARG A 497 33.03 -30.30 -9.85
N GLU A 498 33.16 -30.12 -11.15
CA GLU A 498 34.36 -30.41 -11.89
C GLU A 498 35.39 -29.26 -11.82
N ARG A 499 34.89 -28.04 -11.61
CA ARG A 499 35.70 -26.82 -11.61
C ARG A 499 35.89 -26.21 -10.21
N MET A 500 35.54 -26.93 -9.17
CA MET A 500 35.60 -26.43 -7.78
C MET A 500 37.04 -26.07 -7.35
N ASN A 501 38.06 -26.74 -7.94
CA ASN A 501 39.47 -26.44 -7.71
C ASN A 501 39.94 -25.07 -8.25
N GLU A 502 39.11 -24.37 -9.02
CA GLU A 502 39.34 -22.98 -9.43
C GLU A 502 38.99 -21.98 -8.34
N ILE A 503 38.33 -22.41 -7.26
CA ILE A 503 37.86 -21.58 -6.14
C ILE A 503 38.77 -21.83 -4.93
N ASP A 504 39.29 -20.74 -4.36
CA ASP A 504 40.12 -20.78 -3.14
C ASP A 504 39.23 -21.06 -1.91
N ASP A 505 39.40 -22.19 -1.28
CA ASP A 505 38.62 -22.67 -0.13
C ASP A 505 38.97 -21.96 1.19
N SER A 506 40.08 -21.23 1.22
CA SER A 506 40.47 -20.39 2.37
C SER A 506 39.72 -19.06 2.48
N LYS A 507 38.93 -18.70 1.46
CA LYS A 507 38.24 -17.42 1.32
C LYS A 507 36.73 -17.59 1.35
N PRO A 508 35.97 -16.60 1.91
CA PRO A 508 34.53 -16.57 1.77
C PRO A 508 34.08 -16.49 0.31
N VAL A 509 33.05 -17.23 -0.06
CA VAL A 509 32.50 -17.27 -1.43
C VAL A 509 31.11 -16.67 -1.45
N TYR A 510 30.94 -15.56 -2.18
CA TYR A 510 29.66 -14.88 -2.40
C TYR A 510 29.06 -15.31 -3.73
N VAL A 511 27.97 -16.05 -3.69
CA VAL A 511 27.42 -16.75 -4.86
C VAL A 511 26.14 -16.11 -5.34
N ILE A 512 26.05 -15.82 -6.65
CA ILE A 512 24.86 -15.29 -7.31
C ILE A 512 24.42 -16.20 -8.47
N CYS A 513 23.11 -16.19 -8.73
CA CYS A 513 22.55 -16.71 -9.97
C CYS A 513 21.39 -15.83 -10.44
N GLN A 514 20.57 -16.27 -11.40
CA GLN A 514 19.50 -15.45 -11.97
C GLN A 514 18.36 -15.12 -10.97
N SER A 515 17.98 -16.07 -10.10
CA SER A 515 16.80 -15.96 -9.23
C SER A 515 16.98 -16.53 -7.81
N GLY A 516 18.20 -16.90 -7.41
CA GLY A 516 18.54 -17.42 -6.07
C GLY A 516 18.61 -18.95 -5.96
N LEU A 517 17.99 -19.74 -6.86
CA LEU A 517 17.95 -21.21 -6.73
C LEU A 517 19.27 -21.89 -7.11
N ARG A 518 19.85 -21.57 -8.27
CA ARG A 518 21.13 -22.17 -8.70
C ARG A 518 22.28 -21.80 -7.76
N SER A 519 22.30 -20.57 -7.26
CA SER A 519 23.28 -20.13 -6.26
C SER A 519 23.09 -20.81 -4.92
N TYR A 520 21.86 -21.10 -4.49
CA TYR A 520 21.61 -21.94 -3.33
C TYR A 520 22.16 -23.35 -3.51
N ILE A 521 21.91 -23.98 -4.67
CA ILE A 521 22.49 -25.32 -4.99
C ILE A 521 24.02 -25.27 -4.95
N ALA A 522 24.62 -24.24 -5.55
CA ALA A 522 26.07 -24.03 -5.54
C ALA A 522 26.60 -23.87 -4.11
N CYS A 523 25.97 -23.05 -3.28
CA CYS A 523 26.33 -22.92 -1.87
C CYS A 523 26.25 -24.26 -1.14
N ARG A 524 25.24 -25.09 -1.40
CA ARG A 524 25.16 -26.44 -0.77
C ARG A 524 26.27 -27.36 -1.21
N ILE A 525 26.65 -27.34 -2.50
CA ILE A 525 27.79 -28.10 -3.03
C ILE A 525 29.07 -27.64 -2.32
N LEU A 526 29.35 -26.36 -2.33
CA LEU A 526 30.58 -25.78 -1.78
C LEU A 526 30.67 -25.96 -0.25
N THR A 527 29.60 -25.68 0.50
CA THR A 527 29.59 -25.84 1.97
C THR A 527 29.86 -27.29 2.40
N GLN A 528 29.33 -28.28 1.67
CA GLN A 528 29.59 -29.69 1.96
C GLN A 528 31.04 -30.11 1.62
N ASN A 529 31.76 -29.28 0.88
CA ASN A 529 33.18 -29.43 0.59
C ASN A 529 34.09 -28.49 1.40
N GLY A 530 33.55 -27.87 2.46
CA GLY A 530 34.31 -27.09 3.44
C GLY A 530 34.40 -25.59 3.19
N PHE A 531 33.79 -25.08 2.12
CA PHE A 531 33.81 -23.63 1.81
C PHE A 531 32.85 -22.84 2.70
N ASP A 532 33.23 -21.62 3.06
CA ASP A 532 32.34 -20.63 3.68
C ASP A 532 31.59 -19.84 2.61
N CYS A 533 30.29 -20.12 2.44
CA CYS A 533 29.51 -19.63 1.32
C CYS A 533 28.31 -18.79 1.73
N TYR A 534 28.02 -17.78 0.92
CA TYR A 534 26.89 -16.86 1.07
C TYR A 534 26.05 -16.84 -0.23
N ASN A 535 24.73 -17.07 -0.10
CA ASN A 535 23.78 -17.05 -1.22
C ASN A 535 23.16 -15.68 -1.39
N PHE A 536 23.17 -15.12 -2.58
CA PHE A 536 22.49 -13.85 -2.86
C PHE A 536 20.97 -14.01 -2.84
N SER A 537 20.30 -13.27 -1.93
CA SER A 537 18.84 -13.25 -1.81
C SER A 537 18.21 -12.48 -2.98
N GLY A 538 17.40 -13.16 -3.81
CA GLY A 538 16.69 -12.56 -4.96
C GLY A 538 17.34 -12.77 -6.33
N GLY A 539 18.67 -12.97 -6.41
CA GLY A 539 19.40 -13.22 -7.66
C GLY A 539 19.64 -11.98 -8.53
N TYR A 540 20.40 -12.17 -9.61
CA TYR A 540 20.85 -11.09 -10.52
C TYR A 540 19.69 -10.26 -11.11
N ARG A 541 18.59 -10.91 -11.47
CA ARG A 541 17.42 -10.20 -12.01
C ARG A 541 16.87 -9.15 -11.02
N PHE A 542 16.79 -9.52 -9.75
CA PHE A 542 16.36 -8.62 -8.68
C PHE A 542 17.37 -7.48 -8.50
N TYR A 543 18.65 -7.81 -8.37
CA TYR A 543 19.73 -6.84 -8.28
C TYR A 543 19.73 -5.83 -9.44
N ALA A 544 19.70 -6.34 -10.67
CA ALA A 544 19.73 -5.49 -11.86
C ALA A 544 18.53 -4.52 -11.93
N SER A 545 17.35 -4.96 -11.49
CA SER A 545 16.17 -4.09 -11.40
C SER A 545 16.35 -2.95 -10.41
N VAL A 546 16.90 -3.25 -9.22
CA VAL A 546 17.14 -2.25 -8.17
C VAL A 546 18.21 -1.25 -8.56
N ILE A 547 19.35 -1.75 -9.08
CA ILE A 547 20.49 -0.89 -9.44
C ILE A 547 20.15 0.00 -10.63
N LYS A 548 19.51 -0.54 -11.66
CA LYS A 548 19.07 0.28 -12.81
C LYS A 548 18.17 1.43 -12.38
N GLU A 549 17.24 1.18 -11.45
CA GLU A 549 16.36 2.21 -10.97
C GLU A 549 17.09 3.23 -10.08
N LYS A 550 18.06 2.77 -9.28
CA LYS A 550 18.88 3.65 -8.46
C LYS A 550 19.70 4.60 -9.34
N GLU A 551 20.36 4.08 -10.37
CA GLU A 551 21.10 4.89 -11.36
C GLU A 551 20.19 5.91 -12.04
N MET A 552 18.98 5.52 -12.48
CA MET A 552 18.03 6.45 -13.10
C MET A 552 17.56 7.54 -12.14
N SER A 553 17.44 7.27 -10.84
CA SER A 553 17.05 8.27 -9.83
C SER A 553 18.18 9.24 -9.48
N GLU A 554 19.43 8.84 -9.66
CA GLU A 554 20.61 9.69 -9.44
C GLU A 554 20.89 10.62 -10.64
N TYR A 555 20.40 10.26 -11.85
CA TYR A 555 20.57 11.04 -13.09
C TYR A 555 19.41 12.01 -13.38
N THR A 556 18.86 12.70 -12.39
CA THR A 556 17.96 13.83 -12.64
C THR A 556 18.76 15.06 -13.06
N TYR A 557 18.84 15.33 -14.35
CA TYR A 557 19.44 16.57 -14.88
C TYR A 557 18.58 17.77 -14.50
N PRO A 558 19.18 18.91 -14.10
CA PRO A 558 18.47 20.09 -13.67
C PRO A 558 17.56 20.75 -14.69
N CYS A 559 17.60 20.37 -15.96
CA CYS A 559 16.85 21.04 -17.04
C CYS A 559 16.18 20.09 -18.05
N GLY A 560 16.01 18.80 -17.72
CA GLY A 560 15.26 17.88 -18.59
C GLY A 560 15.90 17.59 -19.95
N MET A 561 17.19 17.88 -20.12
CA MET A 561 17.95 17.51 -21.32
C MET A 561 18.54 16.12 -21.15
N GLU A 562 18.10 15.16 -21.96
CA GLU A 562 18.80 13.90 -22.18
C GLU A 562 20.14 14.15 -22.87
N LYS A 563 21.16 13.39 -22.48
CA LYS A 563 22.42 13.32 -23.25
C LYS A 563 22.22 12.50 -24.49
#